data_e77a80943db8c496b9de8c768e19fdd1
#
_entry.id   e77a80943db8c496b9de8c768e19fdd1
#
_cell.length_a   1.000
_cell.length_b   1.000
_cell.length_c   1.000
_cell.angle_alpha   90.00
_cell.angle_beta   90.00
_cell.angle_gamma   90.00
#
_symmetry.space_group_name_H-M   'P 1'
#
loop_
_entity.id
_entity.type
_entity.pdbx_description
1 polymer ?
#
loop_
_entity_poly.entity_id
_entity_poly.type
_entity_poly.pdbx_seq_one_letter_code
_entity_poly.pdbx_strand_id
1 'polypeptide(L)'
;MKFSSLIGHSGELLQLVRSSEKPADSVIDLFFRSHKYLGSHDRRFIAESTYGTLRHLRKCESLLKRALGDHALDMIPEDGFLLLVVTYLIGIEQRTAFEVTDLQPAVKSGKLKPHIGSILQSLSRPQDLEPTELVERIGEEYSYPDWMVRRFLDQYGEKDTVLLCESLNSQAPLSLRVNSLKSSVEECQQALRKEGIATERTKLSPF
;
A
#
# COMPACT_ATOMS: atom_id res chain seq x y z
N MET A 1 10.60 1.97 17.33
CA MET A 1 9.49 2.83 17.83
C MET A 1 8.32 1.95 18.27
N LYS A 2 7.32 2.46 19.04
CA LYS A 2 6.10 1.70 19.34
C LYS A 2 5.26 1.55 18.05
N PHE A 3 4.59 0.41 17.92
CA PHE A 3 3.83 0.11 16.70
C PHE A 3 2.68 1.11 16.44
N SER A 4 1.96 1.52 17.49
CA SER A 4 0.95 2.58 17.42
C SER A 4 1.48 3.89 16.83
N SER A 5 2.73 4.24 17.16
CA SER A 5 3.37 5.45 16.62
C SER A 5 3.72 5.30 15.13
N LEU A 6 4.15 4.10 14.70
CA LEU A 6 4.43 3.83 13.29
C LEU A 6 3.17 3.96 12.44
N ILE A 7 2.06 3.37 12.90
CA ILE A 7 0.77 3.47 12.22
C ILE A 7 0.27 4.92 12.20
N GLY A 8 0.43 5.64 13.32
CA GLY A 8 0.08 7.06 13.40
C GLY A 8 0.81 7.89 12.35
N HIS A 9 2.13 7.71 12.23
CA HIS A 9 2.93 8.40 11.21
C HIS A 9 2.59 7.97 9.78
N SER A 10 2.24 6.69 9.56
CA SER A 10 1.80 6.24 8.24
C SER A 10 0.46 6.88 7.84
N GLY A 11 -0.49 7.02 8.78
CA GLY A 11 -1.75 7.73 8.55
C GLY A 11 -1.55 9.22 8.29
N GLU A 12 -0.67 9.88 9.06
CA GLU A 12 -0.29 11.28 8.85
C GLU A 12 0.35 11.49 7.48
N LEU A 13 1.29 10.63 7.09
CA LEU A 13 1.94 10.72 5.78
C LEU A 13 0.94 10.47 4.65
N LEU A 14 0.03 9.50 4.78
CA LEU A 14 -1.02 9.24 3.81
C LEU A 14 -1.92 10.47 3.64
N GLN A 15 -2.31 11.13 4.74
CA GLN A 15 -3.08 12.37 4.71
C GLN A 15 -2.33 13.47 3.95
N LEU A 16 -1.05 13.69 4.24
CA LEU A 16 -0.23 14.69 3.56
C LEU A 16 -0.12 14.43 2.05
N VAL A 17 0.11 13.18 1.65
CA VAL A 17 0.17 12.80 0.24
C VAL A 17 -1.17 13.05 -0.46
N ARG A 18 -2.28 12.67 0.16
CA ARG A 18 -3.63 12.83 -0.40
C ARG A 18 -4.09 14.29 -0.47
N SER A 19 -3.57 15.15 0.38
CA SER A 19 -3.88 16.59 0.43
C SER A 19 -2.94 17.45 -0.41
N SER A 20 -1.89 16.86 -0.99
CA SER A 20 -0.87 17.58 -1.74
C SER A 20 -1.09 17.43 -3.24
N GLU A 21 -0.80 18.50 -3.98
CA GLU A 21 -0.70 18.46 -5.45
C GLU A 21 0.68 17.94 -5.93
N LYS A 22 1.64 17.77 -5.01
CA LYS A 22 2.98 17.29 -5.34
C LYS A 22 2.99 15.77 -5.51
N PRO A 23 3.94 15.22 -6.30
CA PRO A 23 4.16 13.79 -6.37
C PRO A 23 4.42 13.18 -4.98
N ALA A 24 3.91 11.96 -4.74
CA ALA A 24 4.03 11.28 -3.46
C ALA A 24 5.48 11.20 -2.96
N ASP A 25 6.44 10.89 -3.83
CA ASP A 25 7.86 10.81 -3.49
C ASP A 25 8.41 12.10 -2.87
N SER A 26 8.00 13.27 -3.42
CA SER A 26 8.42 14.56 -2.90
C SER A 26 7.85 14.84 -1.52
N VAL A 27 6.60 14.45 -1.28
CA VAL A 27 5.94 14.60 0.03
C VAL A 27 6.59 13.70 1.07
N ILE A 28 6.87 12.45 0.71
CA ILE A 28 7.52 11.45 1.57
C ILE A 28 8.93 11.89 1.95
N ASP A 29 9.71 12.40 1.00
CA ASP A 29 11.06 12.93 1.26
C ASP A 29 11.02 14.11 2.24
N LEU A 30 10.12 15.06 2.04
CA LEU A 30 9.91 16.19 2.96
C LEU A 30 9.48 15.72 4.35
N PHE A 31 8.56 14.75 4.43
CA PHE A 31 8.13 14.16 5.70
C PHE A 31 9.30 13.56 6.46
N PHE A 32 10.14 12.75 5.83
CA PHE A 32 11.29 12.15 6.51
C PHE A 32 12.40 13.14 6.86
N ARG A 33 12.53 14.24 6.12
CA ARG A 33 13.45 15.34 6.49
C ARG A 33 13.00 16.08 7.76
N SER A 34 11.69 16.22 7.96
CA SER A 34 11.13 16.84 9.17
C SER A 34 11.12 15.89 10.38
N HIS A 35 11.08 14.57 10.14
CA HIS A 35 11.06 13.54 11.18
C HIS A 35 12.41 12.82 11.30
N LYS A 36 13.48 13.56 11.59
CA LYS A 36 14.86 13.04 11.66
C LYS A 36 15.09 11.96 12.70
N TYR A 37 14.24 11.88 13.72
CA TYR A 37 14.29 10.87 14.78
C TYR A 37 13.85 9.47 14.31
N LEU A 38 13.23 9.35 13.15
CA LEU A 38 12.84 8.06 12.57
C LEU A 38 14.07 7.30 12.06
N GLY A 39 14.29 6.10 12.60
CA GLY A 39 15.34 5.19 12.12
C GLY A 39 15.01 4.60 10.74
N SER A 40 15.99 3.93 10.13
CA SER A 40 15.85 3.35 8.79
C SER A 40 14.70 2.33 8.70
N HIS A 41 14.55 1.47 9.70
CA HIS A 41 13.46 0.50 9.76
C HIS A 41 12.08 1.16 9.91
N ASP A 42 11.99 2.20 10.73
CA ASP A 42 10.76 2.96 10.92
C ASP A 42 10.34 3.66 9.62
N ARG A 43 11.29 4.33 8.96
CA ARG A 43 11.06 4.99 7.67
C ARG A 43 10.61 4.01 6.60
N ARG A 44 11.24 2.85 6.54
CA ARG A 44 10.88 1.79 5.60
C ARG A 44 9.44 1.34 5.83
N PHE A 45 9.08 1.01 7.07
CA PHE A 45 7.71 0.58 7.41
C PHE A 45 6.68 1.65 7.01
N ILE A 46 6.91 2.92 7.39
CA ILE A 46 6.00 4.03 7.11
C ILE A 46 5.85 4.22 5.59
N ALA A 47 6.95 4.21 4.83
CA ALA A 47 6.92 4.36 3.39
C ALA A 47 6.19 3.19 2.71
N GLU A 48 6.55 1.94 3.03
CA GLU A 48 5.93 0.74 2.45
C GLU A 48 4.43 0.68 2.76
N SER A 49 4.03 0.97 4.00
CA SER A 49 2.60 1.00 4.37
C SER A 49 1.83 2.10 3.63
N THR A 50 2.43 3.29 3.48
CA THR A 50 1.81 4.41 2.76
C THR A 50 1.66 4.10 1.27
N TYR A 51 2.73 3.65 0.60
CA TYR A 51 2.67 3.28 -0.82
C TYR A 51 1.74 2.10 -1.08
N GLY A 52 1.74 1.10 -0.20
CA GLY A 52 0.83 -0.03 -0.29
C GLY A 52 -0.63 0.40 -0.18
N THR A 53 -0.94 1.27 0.79
CA THR A 53 -2.29 1.83 0.93
C THR A 53 -2.70 2.64 -0.30
N LEU A 54 -1.81 3.48 -0.86
CA LEU A 54 -2.09 4.25 -2.08
C LEU A 54 -2.36 3.33 -3.29
N ARG A 55 -1.59 2.26 -3.45
CA ARG A 55 -1.75 1.28 -4.53
C ARG A 55 -3.08 0.54 -4.45
N HIS A 56 -3.53 0.23 -3.24
CA HIS A 56 -4.76 -0.51 -2.98
C HIS A 56 -5.87 0.37 -2.41
N LEU A 57 -5.86 1.68 -2.70
CA LEU A 57 -6.69 2.66 -2.02
C LEU A 57 -8.17 2.37 -2.15
N ARG A 58 -8.68 2.14 -3.38
CA ARG A 58 -10.09 1.87 -3.64
C ARG A 58 -10.57 0.62 -2.90
N LYS A 59 -9.78 -0.45 -2.91
CA LYS A 59 -10.06 -1.67 -2.17
C LYS A 59 -10.08 -1.40 -0.66
N CYS A 60 -9.10 -0.67 -0.15
CA CYS A 60 -9.05 -0.29 1.26
C CYS A 60 -10.23 0.57 1.67
N GLU A 61 -10.65 1.54 0.85
CA GLU A 61 -11.83 2.38 1.10
C GLU A 61 -13.11 1.53 1.16
N SER A 62 -13.29 0.59 0.23
CA SER A 62 -14.43 -0.32 0.21
C SER A 62 -14.46 -1.24 1.43
N LEU A 63 -13.32 -1.87 1.78
CA LEU A 63 -13.20 -2.72 2.96
C LEU A 63 -13.45 -1.94 4.26
N LEU A 64 -12.86 -0.76 4.39
CA LEU A 64 -13.04 0.09 5.57
C LEU A 64 -14.48 0.57 5.72
N LYS A 65 -15.12 0.99 4.64
CA LYS A 65 -16.54 1.41 4.65
C LYS A 65 -17.44 0.29 5.18
N ARG A 66 -17.21 -0.95 4.78
CA ARG A 66 -17.96 -2.11 5.27
C ARG A 66 -17.66 -2.41 6.74
N ALA A 67 -16.38 -2.34 7.12
CA ALA A 67 -15.99 -2.61 8.50
C ALA A 67 -16.49 -1.55 9.49
N LEU A 68 -16.62 -0.31 9.06
CA LEU A 68 -17.16 0.77 9.87
C LEU A 68 -18.69 0.69 10.03
N GLY A 69 -19.43 0.28 8.99
CA GLY A 69 -20.90 0.29 9.02
C GLY A 69 -21.45 1.62 9.54
N ASP A 70 -22.29 1.56 10.57
CA ASP A 70 -22.93 2.74 11.18
C ASP A 70 -21.92 3.66 11.92
N HIS A 71 -20.73 3.16 12.26
CA HIS A 71 -19.69 3.94 12.95
C HIS A 71 -18.94 4.92 12.04
N ALA A 72 -19.23 4.92 10.75
CA ALA A 72 -18.60 5.85 9.79
C ALA A 72 -18.83 7.32 10.16
N LEU A 73 -19.97 7.65 10.78
CA LEU A 73 -20.31 9.00 11.24
C LEU A 73 -19.52 9.46 12.47
N ASP A 74 -18.92 8.53 13.21
CA ASP A 74 -18.12 8.81 14.40
C ASP A 74 -16.62 9.03 14.07
N MET A 75 -16.25 8.84 12.81
CA MET A 75 -14.88 8.94 12.33
C MET A 75 -14.54 10.40 11.98
N ILE A 76 -13.38 10.86 12.45
CA ILE A 76 -12.77 12.11 12.00
C ILE A 76 -11.78 11.84 10.85
N PRO A 77 -11.46 12.86 10.01
CA PRO A 77 -10.61 12.65 8.84
C PRO A 77 -9.26 11.98 9.14
N GLU A 78 -8.60 12.37 10.23
CA GLU A 78 -7.29 11.83 10.63
C GLU A 78 -7.38 10.33 10.97
N ASP A 79 -8.44 9.91 11.66
CA ASP A 79 -8.68 8.50 11.97
C ASP A 79 -8.98 7.71 10.70
N GLY A 80 -9.63 8.34 9.70
CA GLY A 80 -9.88 7.75 8.40
C GLY A 80 -8.58 7.35 7.70
N PHE A 81 -7.59 8.23 7.64
CA PHE A 81 -6.30 7.92 7.02
C PHE A 81 -5.53 6.84 7.81
N LEU A 82 -5.57 6.89 9.13
CA LEU A 82 -4.98 5.87 9.99
C LEU A 82 -5.63 4.50 9.74
N LEU A 83 -6.96 4.44 9.71
CA LEU A 83 -7.70 3.20 9.49
C LEU A 83 -7.54 2.65 8.07
N LEU A 84 -7.34 3.49 7.05
CA LEU A 84 -6.99 3.04 5.71
C LEU A 84 -5.65 2.29 5.70
N VAL A 85 -4.64 2.80 6.40
CA VAL A 85 -3.35 2.10 6.56
C VAL A 85 -3.55 0.75 7.28
N VAL A 86 -4.33 0.74 8.35
CA VAL A 86 -4.66 -0.49 9.08
C VAL A 86 -5.40 -1.49 8.18
N THR A 87 -6.35 -1.01 7.38
CA THR A 87 -7.08 -1.85 6.41
C THR A 87 -6.14 -2.47 5.38
N TYR A 88 -5.16 -1.71 4.87
CA TYR A 88 -4.13 -2.26 3.99
C TYR A 88 -3.33 -3.36 4.68
N LEU A 89 -2.83 -3.11 5.89
CA LEU A 89 -1.99 -4.05 6.61
C LEU A 89 -2.73 -5.36 6.97
N ILE A 90 -4.01 -5.28 7.35
CA ILE A 90 -4.80 -6.46 7.70
C ILE A 90 -5.41 -7.11 6.47
N GLY A 91 -6.13 -6.34 5.65
CA GLY A 91 -6.96 -6.86 4.57
C GLY A 91 -6.16 -7.24 3.31
N ILE A 92 -5.01 -6.62 3.07
CA ILE A 92 -4.19 -6.87 1.88
C ILE A 92 -2.91 -7.62 2.23
N GLU A 93 -2.11 -7.12 3.17
CA GLU A 93 -0.87 -7.80 3.61
C GLU A 93 -1.10 -8.97 4.55
N GLN A 94 -2.35 -9.18 5.00
CA GLN A 94 -2.74 -10.26 5.91
C GLN A 94 -1.89 -10.32 7.18
N ARG A 95 -1.49 -9.18 7.69
CA ARG A 95 -0.80 -9.09 8.98
C ARG A 95 -1.79 -9.36 10.10
N THR A 96 -1.66 -10.51 10.74
CA THR A 96 -2.59 -11.00 11.79
C THR A 96 -2.29 -10.49 13.20
N ALA A 97 -1.16 -9.82 13.42
CA ALA A 97 -0.66 -9.46 14.74
C ALA A 97 -1.09 -8.05 15.19
N PHE A 98 -2.35 -7.66 14.96
CA PHE A 98 -2.89 -6.39 15.44
C PHE A 98 -3.76 -6.59 16.67
N GLU A 99 -3.37 -5.97 17.77
CA GLU A 99 -4.21 -5.88 18.97
C GLU A 99 -4.91 -4.52 19.05
N VAL A 100 -6.09 -4.51 19.70
CA VAL A 100 -6.83 -3.25 19.96
C VAL A 100 -5.97 -2.25 20.71
N THR A 101 -5.14 -2.74 21.64
CA THR A 101 -4.18 -1.96 22.43
C THR A 101 -3.12 -1.24 21.62
N ASP A 102 -2.81 -1.75 20.42
CA ASP A 102 -1.85 -1.12 19.52
C ASP A 102 -2.44 0.10 18.79
N LEU A 103 -3.73 0.10 18.55
CA LEU A 103 -4.40 1.15 17.76
C LEU A 103 -5.09 2.21 18.61
N GLN A 104 -5.69 1.85 19.72
CA GLN A 104 -6.42 2.79 20.59
C GLN A 104 -5.65 4.09 20.90
N PRO A 105 -4.31 4.05 21.18
CA PRO A 105 -3.55 5.28 21.45
C PRO A 105 -3.44 6.22 20.24
N ALA A 106 -3.50 5.66 19.02
CA ALA A 106 -3.36 6.43 17.78
C ALA A 106 -4.69 7.02 17.27
N VAL A 107 -5.83 6.41 17.64
CA VAL A 107 -7.17 6.90 17.29
C VAL A 107 -7.52 8.12 18.14
N LYS A 108 -7.93 9.20 17.48
CA LYS A 108 -8.26 10.49 18.13
C LYS A 108 -9.72 10.56 18.56
N SER A 109 -10.67 10.06 17.76
CA SER A 109 -12.09 10.09 18.07
C SER A 109 -12.43 9.23 19.29
N GLY A 110 -12.92 9.89 20.36
CA GLY A 110 -13.38 9.19 21.56
C GLY A 110 -14.59 8.29 21.31
N LYS A 111 -15.42 8.62 20.33
CA LYS A 111 -16.60 7.82 19.95
C LYS A 111 -16.20 6.56 19.19
N LEU A 112 -15.15 6.61 18.37
CA LEU A 112 -14.68 5.47 17.58
C LEU A 112 -13.87 4.46 18.41
N LYS A 113 -13.14 4.92 19.43
CA LYS A 113 -12.28 4.07 20.27
C LYS A 113 -12.93 2.78 20.80
N PRO A 114 -14.18 2.79 21.31
CA PRO A 114 -14.83 1.58 21.81
C PRO A 114 -15.08 0.53 20.70
N HIS A 115 -15.15 0.95 19.44
CA HIS A 115 -15.52 0.09 18.31
C HIS A 115 -14.32 -0.44 17.53
N ILE A 116 -13.08 -0.06 17.90
CA ILE A 116 -11.86 -0.51 17.21
C ILE A 116 -11.77 -2.04 17.16
N GLY A 117 -12.15 -2.74 18.24
CA GLY A 117 -12.12 -4.20 18.28
C GLY A 117 -13.04 -4.85 17.23
N SER A 118 -14.26 -4.35 17.08
CA SER A 118 -15.22 -4.87 16.08
C SER A 118 -14.77 -4.54 14.65
N ILE A 119 -14.18 -3.36 14.43
CA ILE A 119 -13.63 -2.95 13.14
C ILE A 119 -12.47 -3.88 12.74
N LEU A 120 -11.51 -4.12 13.63
CA LEU A 120 -10.39 -5.02 13.37
C LEU A 120 -10.86 -6.45 13.09
N GLN A 121 -11.83 -6.94 13.86
CA GLN A 121 -12.42 -8.26 13.63
C GLN A 121 -13.10 -8.34 12.26
N SER A 122 -13.81 -7.29 11.84
CA SER A 122 -14.44 -7.24 10.52
C SER A 122 -13.39 -7.23 9.40
N LEU A 123 -12.32 -6.45 9.54
CA LEU A 123 -11.22 -6.40 8.56
C LEU A 123 -10.44 -7.72 8.44
N SER A 124 -10.37 -8.51 9.52
CA SER A 124 -9.66 -9.80 9.55
C SER A 124 -10.45 -10.95 8.92
N ARG A 125 -11.75 -10.76 8.64
CA ARG A 125 -12.56 -11.78 7.99
C ARG A 125 -12.39 -11.69 6.47
N PRO A 126 -12.38 -12.84 5.75
CA PRO A 126 -12.51 -12.81 4.31
C PRO A 126 -13.78 -12.05 3.94
N GLN A 127 -13.62 -11.02 3.16
CA GLN A 127 -14.77 -10.23 2.68
C GLN A 127 -14.86 -10.48 1.18
N ASP A 128 -15.89 -11.20 0.77
CA ASP A 128 -16.24 -11.27 -0.64
C ASP A 128 -16.71 -9.88 -1.07
N LEU A 129 -16.04 -9.33 -2.08
CA LEU A 129 -16.52 -8.14 -2.76
C LEU A 129 -17.83 -8.56 -3.44
N GLU A 130 -18.97 -7.99 -3.01
CA GLU A 130 -20.24 -8.29 -3.67
C GLU A 130 -20.15 -7.88 -5.13
N PRO A 131 -20.36 -8.82 -6.06
CA PRO A 131 -20.19 -8.54 -7.47
C PRO A 131 -21.34 -7.69 -7.99
N THR A 132 -21.04 -6.47 -8.23
CA THR A 132 -21.75 -5.57 -9.11
C THR A 132 -21.33 -5.86 -10.57
N GLU A 133 -21.33 -4.88 -11.43
CA GLU A 133 -20.85 -5.02 -12.79
C GLU A 133 -19.36 -5.42 -12.86
N LEU A 134 -18.96 -6.10 -13.93
CA LEU A 134 -17.58 -6.58 -14.15
C LEU A 134 -16.52 -5.47 -13.97
N VAL A 135 -16.80 -4.28 -14.50
CA VAL A 135 -15.90 -3.12 -14.41
C VAL A 135 -15.67 -2.71 -12.97
N GLU A 136 -16.73 -2.62 -12.17
CA GLU A 136 -16.67 -2.21 -10.78
C GLU A 136 -15.96 -3.27 -9.94
N ARG A 137 -16.25 -4.55 -10.18
CA ARG A 137 -15.59 -5.69 -9.51
C ARG A 137 -14.08 -5.66 -9.72
N ILE A 138 -13.61 -5.54 -10.97
CA ILE A 138 -12.18 -5.46 -11.29
C ILE A 138 -11.59 -4.17 -10.70
N GLY A 139 -12.30 -3.05 -10.82
CA GLY A 139 -11.86 -1.76 -10.30
C GLY A 139 -11.69 -1.76 -8.78
N GLU A 140 -12.60 -2.38 -8.01
CA GLU A 140 -12.48 -2.53 -6.57
C GLU A 140 -11.36 -3.53 -6.21
N GLU A 141 -11.35 -4.72 -6.82
CA GLU A 141 -10.38 -5.77 -6.50
C GLU A 141 -8.94 -5.31 -6.70
N TYR A 142 -8.66 -4.62 -7.81
CA TYR A 142 -7.31 -4.18 -8.18
C TYR A 142 -7.03 -2.70 -7.95
N SER A 143 -7.99 -1.96 -7.39
CA SER A 143 -7.88 -0.51 -7.10
C SER A 143 -7.65 0.38 -8.31
N TYR A 144 -8.26 0.04 -9.45
CA TYR A 144 -8.25 0.87 -10.66
C TYR A 144 -9.55 1.67 -10.84
N PRO A 145 -9.50 2.89 -11.41
CA PRO A 145 -10.71 3.63 -11.76
C PRO A 145 -11.46 2.95 -12.92
N ASP A 146 -12.79 3.03 -12.91
CA ASP A 146 -13.66 2.34 -13.87
C ASP A 146 -13.34 2.66 -15.33
N TRP A 147 -12.99 3.92 -15.64
CA TRP A 147 -12.63 4.31 -17.00
C TRP A 147 -11.39 3.58 -17.52
N MET A 148 -10.45 3.29 -16.64
CA MET A 148 -9.23 2.56 -16.99
C MET A 148 -9.52 1.08 -17.18
N VAL A 149 -10.33 0.49 -16.30
CA VAL A 149 -10.77 -0.91 -16.41
C VAL A 149 -11.55 -1.12 -17.70
N ARG A 150 -12.50 -0.23 -18.05
CA ARG A 150 -13.23 -0.30 -19.33
C ARG A 150 -12.27 -0.31 -20.52
N ARG A 151 -11.28 0.59 -20.52
CA ARG A 151 -10.30 0.65 -21.60
C ARG A 151 -9.46 -0.62 -21.71
N PHE A 152 -9.09 -1.23 -20.57
CA PHE A 152 -8.37 -2.50 -20.58
C PHE A 152 -9.25 -3.65 -21.09
N LEU A 153 -10.51 -3.71 -20.65
CA LEU A 153 -11.47 -4.72 -21.11
C LEU A 153 -11.72 -4.63 -22.61
N ASP A 154 -11.89 -3.42 -23.16
CA ASP A 154 -12.09 -3.18 -24.60
C ASP A 154 -10.87 -3.62 -25.43
N GLN A 155 -9.66 -3.48 -24.87
CA GLN A 155 -8.42 -3.77 -25.60
C GLN A 155 -7.96 -5.22 -25.45
N TYR A 156 -8.13 -5.82 -24.28
CA TYR A 156 -7.51 -7.11 -23.92
C TYR A 156 -8.53 -8.20 -23.56
N GLY A 157 -9.80 -7.85 -23.36
CA GLY A 157 -10.80 -8.77 -22.82
C GLY A 157 -10.62 -9.02 -21.31
N GLU A 158 -11.53 -9.78 -20.70
CA GLU A 158 -11.60 -9.97 -19.24
C GLU A 158 -10.35 -10.64 -18.70
N LYS A 159 -9.95 -11.78 -19.24
CA LYS A 159 -8.83 -12.59 -18.74
C LYS A 159 -7.52 -11.81 -18.71
N ASP A 160 -7.17 -11.17 -19.81
CA ASP A 160 -5.89 -10.48 -19.92
C ASP A 160 -5.91 -9.13 -19.15
N THR A 161 -7.08 -8.51 -18.98
CA THR A 161 -7.26 -7.35 -18.09
C THR A 161 -6.97 -7.71 -16.64
N VAL A 162 -7.48 -8.83 -16.15
CA VAL A 162 -7.20 -9.31 -14.79
C VAL A 162 -5.71 -9.55 -14.61
N LEU A 163 -5.07 -10.29 -15.51
CA LEU A 163 -3.62 -10.54 -15.46
C LEU A 163 -2.80 -9.26 -15.51
N LEU A 164 -3.21 -8.28 -16.32
CA LEU A 164 -2.57 -6.97 -16.39
C LEU A 164 -2.67 -6.22 -15.06
N CYS A 165 -3.87 -6.16 -14.47
CA CYS A 165 -4.09 -5.49 -13.17
C CYS A 165 -3.28 -6.14 -12.04
N GLU A 166 -3.22 -7.47 -11.99
CA GLU A 166 -2.38 -8.22 -11.05
C GLU A 166 -0.90 -7.88 -11.22
N SER A 167 -0.42 -7.93 -12.46
CA SER A 167 0.97 -7.64 -12.78
C SER A 167 1.37 -6.21 -12.40
N LEU A 168 0.52 -5.23 -12.69
CA LEU A 168 0.75 -3.82 -12.35
C LEU A 168 0.73 -3.55 -10.85
N ASN A 169 0.00 -4.36 -10.07
CA ASN A 169 -0.03 -4.27 -8.61
C ASN A 169 1.13 -5.02 -7.94
N SER A 170 1.83 -5.89 -8.68
CA SER A 170 3.01 -6.57 -8.15
C SER A 170 4.21 -5.62 -8.02
N GLN A 171 5.16 -5.97 -7.16
CA GLN A 171 6.40 -5.21 -7.05
C GLN A 171 7.23 -5.39 -8.32
N ALA A 172 7.52 -4.28 -9.00
CA ALA A 172 8.38 -4.32 -10.19
C ALA A 172 9.80 -4.76 -9.81
N PRO A 173 10.41 -5.68 -10.57
CA PRO A 173 11.81 -6.04 -10.37
C PRO A 173 12.71 -4.83 -10.67
N LEU A 174 13.73 -4.63 -9.83
CA LEU A 174 14.74 -3.61 -10.08
C LEU A 174 15.66 -4.09 -11.22
N SER A 175 15.61 -3.39 -12.34
CA SER A 175 16.50 -3.65 -13.46
C SER A 175 17.60 -2.59 -13.55
N LEU A 176 18.84 -3.04 -13.67
CA LEU A 176 20.00 -2.18 -13.77
C LEU A 176 20.71 -2.40 -15.11
N ARG A 177 21.20 -1.36 -15.72
CA ARG A 177 22.04 -1.42 -16.91
C ARG A 177 23.51 -1.34 -16.49
N VAL A 178 24.30 -2.33 -16.91
CA VAL A 178 25.76 -2.32 -16.68
C VAL A 178 26.41 -1.29 -17.61
N ASN A 179 27.34 -0.49 -17.06
CA ASN A 179 28.18 0.38 -17.88
C ASN A 179 29.28 -0.45 -18.53
N SER A 180 29.04 -0.85 -19.78
CA SER A 180 29.96 -1.71 -20.55
C SER A 180 31.33 -1.09 -20.84
N LEU A 181 31.51 0.22 -20.63
CA LEU A 181 32.82 0.87 -20.69
C LEU A 181 33.68 0.65 -19.44
N LYS A 182 33.04 0.23 -18.31
CA LYS A 182 33.72 0.06 -17.02
C LYS A 182 33.80 -1.39 -16.55
N SER A 183 32.85 -2.22 -16.94
CA SER A 183 32.75 -3.60 -16.47
C SER A 183 31.90 -4.44 -17.41
N SER A 184 32.11 -5.74 -17.41
CA SER A 184 31.21 -6.70 -18.04
C SER A 184 30.00 -7.01 -17.13
N VAL A 185 28.96 -7.63 -17.70
CA VAL A 185 27.78 -8.05 -16.94
C VAL A 185 28.19 -9.08 -15.89
N GLU A 186 29.08 -10.00 -16.25
CA GLU A 186 29.61 -11.07 -15.38
C GLU A 186 30.37 -10.51 -14.19
N GLU A 187 31.28 -9.56 -14.43
CA GLU A 187 32.06 -8.91 -13.37
C GLU A 187 31.16 -8.12 -12.41
N CYS A 188 30.17 -7.40 -12.95
CA CYS A 188 29.18 -6.68 -12.16
C CYS A 188 28.34 -7.63 -11.29
N GLN A 189 27.87 -8.74 -11.86
CA GLN A 189 27.15 -9.77 -11.10
C GLN A 189 27.98 -10.39 -9.99
N GLN A 190 29.27 -10.67 -10.27
CA GLN A 190 30.18 -11.21 -9.25
C GLN A 190 30.42 -10.20 -8.11
N ALA A 191 30.60 -8.93 -8.44
CA ALA A 191 30.77 -7.87 -7.45
C ALA A 191 29.54 -7.75 -6.54
N LEU A 192 28.32 -7.69 -7.12
CA LEU A 192 27.08 -7.63 -6.37
C LEU A 192 26.84 -8.88 -5.51
N ARG A 193 27.22 -10.07 -6.03
CA ARG A 193 27.13 -11.32 -5.26
C ARG A 193 28.05 -11.33 -4.05
N LYS A 194 29.25 -10.73 -4.13
CA LYS A 194 30.15 -10.58 -2.98
C LYS A 194 29.56 -9.67 -1.89
N GLU A 195 28.70 -8.73 -2.28
CA GLU A 195 27.95 -7.86 -1.37
C GLU A 195 26.62 -8.49 -0.87
N GLY A 196 26.36 -9.76 -1.22
CA GLY A 196 25.14 -10.48 -0.83
C GLY A 196 23.92 -10.17 -1.69
N ILE A 197 24.08 -9.48 -2.84
CA ILE A 197 22.98 -9.11 -3.73
C ILE A 197 22.90 -10.16 -4.86
N ALA A 198 21.83 -10.96 -4.86
CA ALA A 198 21.54 -11.89 -5.95
C ALA A 198 20.97 -11.15 -7.15
N THR A 199 21.48 -11.44 -8.34
CA THR A 199 21.04 -10.82 -9.60
C THR A 199 20.90 -11.87 -10.69
N GLU A 200 19.96 -11.61 -11.62
CA GLU A 200 19.73 -12.44 -12.81
C GLU A 200 19.86 -11.57 -14.07
N ARG A 201 20.18 -12.21 -15.18
CA ARG A 201 20.15 -11.50 -16.47
C ARG A 201 18.72 -11.27 -16.90
N THR A 202 18.45 -10.07 -17.44
CA THR A 202 17.14 -9.78 -18.03
C THR A 202 16.94 -10.60 -19.31
N LYS A 203 15.67 -11.04 -19.55
CA LYS A 203 15.35 -11.83 -20.74
C LYS A 203 15.28 -11.00 -22.03
N LEU A 204 15.07 -9.69 -21.90
CA LEU A 204 14.77 -8.77 -23.00
C LEU A 204 15.96 -7.89 -23.41
N SER A 205 17.04 -7.89 -22.66
CA SER A 205 18.23 -7.08 -22.97
C SER A 205 19.49 -7.91 -22.73
N PRO A 206 20.44 -7.89 -23.66
CA PRO A 206 21.73 -8.58 -23.49
C PRO A 206 22.70 -7.80 -22.57
N PHE A 207 22.36 -6.56 -22.14
CA PHE A 207 23.22 -5.66 -21.37
C PHE A 207 22.67 -5.34 -19.99
#